data_29a6456c0f6c3ad216baa19c2b5f6446
#
_entry.id   29a6456c0f6c3ad216baa19c2b5f6446
#
_cell.length_a   1.000
_cell.length_b   1.000
_cell.length_c   1.000
_cell.angle_alpha   90.00
_cell.angle_beta   90.00
_cell.angle_gamma   90.00
#
_symmetry.space_group_name_H-M   'P 1'
#
loop_
_entity.id
_entity.type
_entity.pdbx_description
1 polymer ?
#
loop_
_entity_poly.entity_id
_entity_poly.type
_entity_poly.pdbx_seq_one_letter_code
_entity_poly.pdbx_strand_id
1 'polypeptide(L)'
;MSLEVTDLVIEIAGRRVVDGASFAVPDGARLGLIGESGSGKSLTALAILGLLPDEASATGSIRWNGRELLGLSDRELAEIRGDEIGIVFQEPRTALNPIRTVGRQIAESVRIHERASKKDAAARAVVEAARVALPDPARIVSRYPHQLSGGQRQRVAIAMALACRPRLLIADEPTTALDVTIQSEILELLHSLVKDDGMSLVFITHDLAVLSRIATHGIVLEHGRVVEDAPVAQLLTAPASVVTEGLLRDATATLWRPGVDR
;
A
#
# COMPACT_ATOMS: atom_id res chain seq x y z
N MET A 1 -9.44 -9.36 13.00
CA MET A 1 -8.07 -9.70 12.57
C MET A 1 -7.22 -8.46 12.73
N SER A 2 -5.94 -8.61 13.08
CA SER A 2 -5.07 -7.45 13.34
C SER A 2 -3.66 -7.71 12.86
N LEU A 3 -3.00 -6.64 12.42
CA LEU A 3 -1.56 -6.57 12.25
C LEU A 3 -0.98 -5.88 13.49
N GLU A 4 0.02 -6.46 14.12
CA GLU A 4 0.73 -5.90 15.26
C GLU A 4 2.22 -5.90 14.96
N VAL A 5 2.84 -4.73 15.08
CA VAL A 5 4.28 -4.53 14.93
C VAL A 5 4.79 -4.01 16.27
N THR A 6 5.80 -4.68 16.82
CA THR A 6 6.34 -4.36 18.14
C THR A 6 7.86 -4.30 18.08
N ASP A 7 8.42 -3.17 18.47
CA ASP A 7 9.86 -2.91 18.56
C ASP A 7 10.64 -3.33 17.31
N LEU A 8 10.04 -3.10 16.13
CA LEU A 8 10.64 -3.46 14.85
C LEU A 8 11.92 -2.66 14.60
N VAL A 9 13.04 -3.38 14.46
CA VAL A 9 14.32 -2.81 14.03
C VAL A 9 14.68 -3.45 12.69
N ILE A 10 15.02 -2.62 11.70
CA ILE A 10 15.54 -3.08 10.40
C ILE A 10 16.92 -2.45 10.21
N GLU A 11 17.91 -3.31 9.94
CA GLU A 11 19.28 -2.91 9.63
C GLU A 11 19.64 -3.31 8.20
N ILE A 12 20.30 -2.41 7.47
CA ILE A 12 20.87 -2.66 6.13
C ILE A 12 22.34 -2.27 6.17
N ALA A 13 23.22 -3.20 5.83
CA ALA A 13 24.67 -2.99 5.85
C ALA A 13 25.19 -2.40 7.20
N GLY A 14 24.66 -2.89 8.33
CA GLY A 14 25.01 -2.44 9.68
C GLY A 14 24.44 -1.09 10.08
N ARG A 15 23.56 -0.50 9.29
CA ARG A 15 22.91 0.78 9.55
C ARG A 15 21.43 0.59 9.87
N ARG A 16 20.97 1.07 11.01
CA ARG A 16 19.54 1.05 11.35
C ARG A 16 18.76 2.02 10.47
N VAL A 17 17.75 1.50 9.77
CA VAL A 17 16.84 2.26 8.92
C VAL A 17 15.42 2.30 9.49
N VAL A 18 15.08 1.33 10.36
CA VAL A 18 13.93 1.36 11.28
C VAL A 18 14.45 1.03 12.66
N ASP A 19 14.05 1.77 13.69
CA ASP A 19 14.65 1.71 15.04
C ASP A 19 13.56 1.74 16.11
N GLY A 20 13.00 0.55 16.41
CA GLY A 20 12.01 0.33 17.46
C GLY A 20 10.59 0.78 17.08
N ALA A 21 10.21 0.68 15.82
CA ALA A 21 8.85 1.04 15.40
C ALA A 21 7.82 0.08 15.98
N SER A 22 6.77 0.62 16.63
CA SER A 22 5.66 -0.15 17.20
C SER A 22 4.34 0.49 16.82
N PHE A 23 3.40 -0.33 16.29
CA PHE A 23 2.04 0.09 15.93
C PHE A 23 1.13 -1.11 15.72
N ALA A 24 -0.19 -0.85 15.68
CA ALA A 24 -1.18 -1.87 15.38
C ALA A 24 -2.19 -1.38 14.33
N VAL A 25 -2.67 -2.34 13.52
CA VAL A 25 -3.76 -2.11 12.55
C VAL A 25 -4.91 -3.04 12.94
N PRO A 26 -5.92 -2.53 13.67
CA PRO A 26 -7.11 -3.30 13.98
C PRO A 26 -7.89 -3.71 12.72
N ASP A 27 -8.76 -4.69 12.84
CA ASP A 27 -9.64 -5.14 11.75
C ASP A 27 -10.49 -3.98 11.21
N GLY A 28 -10.51 -3.82 9.90
CA GLY A 28 -11.21 -2.73 9.21
C GLY A 28 -10.62 -1.34 9.40
N ALA A 29 -9.50 -1.20 10.10
CA ALA A 29 -8.85 0.08 10.30
C ALA A 29 -8.13 0.59 9.05
N ARG A 30 -8.07 1.91 8.90
CA ARG A 30 -7.33 2.60 7.83
C ARG A 30 -6.23 3.43 8.46
N LEU A 31 -5.04 2.83 8.50
CA LEU A 31 -3.84 3.41 9.07
C LEU A 31 -3.01 4.08 7.98
N GLY A 32 -2.59 5.30 8.21
CA GLY A 32 -1.58 5.98 7.42
C GLY A 32 -0.19 5.85 8.02
N LEU A 33 0.79 5.53 7.22
CA LEU A 33 2.20 5.54 7.59
C LEU A 33 2.86 6.69 6.82
N ILE A 34 3.20 7.77 7.51
CA ILE A 34 3.66 9.02 6.90
C ILE A 34 5.06 9.41 7.40
N GLY A 35 5.79 10.17 6.60
CA GLY A 35 7.12 10.69 6.92
C GLY A 35 7.90 11.03 5.67
N GLU A 36 9.05 11.64 5.80
CA GLU A 36 9.93 12.00 4.69
C GLU A 36 10.46 10.77 3.93
N SER A 37 11.01 10.99 2.74
CA SER A 37 11.72 9.94 2.00
C SER A 37 12.89 9.39 2.83
N GLY A 38 13.02 8.06 2.88
CA GLY A 38 14.06 7.41 3.68
C GLY A 38 13.73 7.24 5.16
N SER A 39 12.53 7.59 5.64
CA SER A 39 12.15 7.41 7.05
C SER A 39 11.84 5.96 7.46
N GLY A 40 11.89 4.99 6.53
CA GLY A 40 11.70 3.56 6.82
C GLY A 40 10.34 2.98 6.46
N LYS A 41 9.39 3.77 5.94
CA LYS A 41 7.99 3.36 5.64
C LYS A 41 7.90 2.14 4.72
N SER A 42 8.49 2.22 3.53
CA SER A 42 8.45 1.13 2.55
C SER A 42 9.20 -0.11 3.06
N LEU A 43 10.30 0.05 3.81
CA LEU A 43 11.00 -1.06 4.43
C LEU A 43 10.15 -1.74 5.50
N THR A 44 9.37 -0.99 6.27
CA THR A 44 8.39 -1.54 7.21
C THR A 44 7.33 -2.38 6.48
N ALA A 45 6.81 -1.89 5.34
CA ALA A 45 5.87 -2.66 4.51
C ALA A 45 6.51 -3.96 3.96
N LEU A 46 7.75 -3.87 3.48
CA LEU A 46 8.49 -5.04 2.99
C LEU A 46 8.79 -6.05 4.11
N ALA A 47 9.10 -5.58 5.34
CA ALA A 47 9.30 -6.45 6.50
C ALA A 47 8.04 -7.26 6.85
N ILE A 48 6.86 -6.62 6.82
CA ILE A 48 5.56 -7.29 7.06
C ILE A 48 5.36 -8.44 6.07
N LEU A 49 5.81 -8.28 4.84
CA LEU A 49 5.68 -9.29 3.80
C LEU A 49 6.88 -10.24 3.71
N GLY A 50 7.94 -10.03 4.51
CA GLY A 50 9.18 -10.80 4.40
C GLY A 50 9.85 -10.64 3.03
N LEU A 51 9.83 -9.42 2.48
CA LEU A 51 10.40 -9.05 1.18
C LEU A 51 11.56 -8.07 1.33
N LEU A 52 12.19 -8.04 2.49
CA LEU A 52 13.39 -7.22 2.69
C LEU A 52 14.53 -7.68 1.76
N PRO A 53 15.43 -6.78 1.34
CA PRO A 53 16.64 -7.16 0.60
C PRO A 53 17.51 -8.15 1.38
N ASP A 54 18.30 -8.96 0.67
CA ASP A 54 19.15 -9.99 1.27
C ASP A 54 20.16 -9.44 2.30
N GLU A 55 20.61 -8.19 2.11
CA GLU A 55 21.53 -7.50 3.02
C GLU A 55 20.84 -6.93 4.27
N ALA A 56 19.51 -7.00 4.33
CA ALA A 56 18.74 -6.48 5.46
C ALA A 56 18.47 -7.57 6.50
N SER A 57 18.47 -7.15 7.76
CA SER A 57 18.00 -7.97 8.88
C SER A 57 16.88 -7.25 9.61
N ALA A 58 15.94 -8.03 10.14
CA ALA A 58 14.85 -7.49 10.95
C ALA A 58 14.78 -8.22 12.30
N THR A 59 14.54 -7.45 13.37
CA THR A 59 14.31 -7.96 14.72
C THR A 59 13.09 -7.25 15.34
N GLY A 60 12.60 -7.75 16.47
CA GLY A 60 11.33 -7.33 17.06
C GLY A 60 10.25 -8.37 16.79
N SER A 61 9.01 -7.96 16.60
CA SER A 61 7.88 -8.86 16.32
C SER A 61 6.93 -8.23 15.29
N ILE A 62 6.50 -9.03 14.31
CA ILE A 62 5.42 -8.68 13.37
C ILE A 62 4.40 -9.81 13.41
N ARG A 63 3.21 -9.54 13.94
CA ARG A 63 2.16 -10.55 14.08
C ARG A 63 0.97 -10.22 13.19
N TRP A 64 0.57 -11.20 12.42
CA TRP A 64 -0.69 -11.20 11.67
C TRP A 64 -1.64 -12.19 12.28
N ASN A 65 -2.77 -11.72 12.83
CA ASN A 65 -3.75 -12.55 13.54
C ASN A 65 -3.12 -13.41 14.66
N GLY A 66 -2.16 -12.85 15.39
CA GLY A 66 -1.42 -13.55 16.45
C GLY A 66 -0.30 -14.48 15.95
N ARG A 67 -0.18 -14.74 14.64
CA ARG A 67 0.92 -15.51 14.05
C ARG A 67 2.12 -14.61 13.83
N GLU A 68 3.29 -14.99 14.37
CA GLU A 68 4.54 -14.27 14.10
C GLU A 68 4.95 -14.46 12.64
N LEU A 69 5.31 -13.37 11.96
CA LEU A 69 5.76 -13.37 10.57
C LEU A 69 7.28 -13.34 10.42
N LEU A 70 7.98 -12.69 11.37
CA LEU A 70 9.44 -12.66 11.33
C LEU A 70 9.99 -14.07 11.56
N GLY A 71 10.93 -14.45 10.69
CA GLY A 71 11.56 -15.78 10.74
C GLY A 71 10.78 -16.90 10.06
N LEU A 72 9.58 -16.64 9.51
CA LEU A 72 8.91 -17.60 8.65
C LEU A 72 9.72 -17.83 7.37
N SER A 73 9.66 -19.07 6.85
CA SER A 73 10.21 -19.38 5.54
C SER A 73 9.47 -18.68 4.41
N ASP A 74 10.13 -18.47 3.27
CA ASP A 74 9.50 -17.86 2.08
C ASP A 74 8.25 -18.62 1.64
N ARG A 75 8.23 -19.95 1.78
CA ARG A 75 7.07 -20.78 1.47
C ARG A 75 5.88 -20.48 2.37
N GLU A 76 6.09 -20.29 3.68
CA GLU A 76 5.03 -19.96 4.63
C GLU A 76 4.50 -18.54 4.40
N LEU A 77 5.39 -17.59 4.09
CA LEU A 77 5.01 -16.23 3.74
C LEU A 77 4.27 -16.16 2.40
N ALA A 78 4.61 -17.02 1.43
CA ALA A 78 3.92 -17.11 0.16
C ALA A 78 2.44 -17.55 0.30
N GLU A 79 2.08 -18.26 1.38
CA GLU A 79 0.69 -18.61 1.68
C GLU A 79 -0.12 -17.38 2.15
N ILE A 80 0.55 -16.38 2.76
CA ILE A 80 -0.07 -15.16 3.28
C ILE A 80 -0.10 -14.05 2.24
N ARG A 81 1.02 -13.91 1.47
CA ARG A 81 1.14 -12.90 0.43
C ARG A 81 0.12 -13.13 -0.67
N GLY A 82 -0.66 -12.10 -0.98
CA GLY A 82 -1.67 -12.13 -2.05
C GLY A 82 -3.02 -12.75 -1.64
N ASP A 83 -3.04 -13.68 -0.70
CA ASP A 83 -4.26 -14.28 -0.17
C ASP A 83 -4.81 -13.49 1.04
N GLU A 84 -3.99 -13.32 2.07
CA GLU A 84 -4.41 -12.60 3.29
C GLU A 84 -3.95 -11.13 3.28
N ILE A 85 -2.75 -10.86 2.76
CA ILE A 85 -2.16 -9.52 2.68
C ILE A 85 -1.81 -9.19 1.24
N GLY A 86 -2.51 -8.21 0.66
CA GLY A 86 -2.21 -7.65 -0.65
C GLY A 86 -1.27 -6.44 -0.55
N ILE A 87 -0.48 -6.20 -1.61
CA ILE A 87 0.36 -5.01 -1.69
C ILE A 87 0.25 -4.34 -3.06
N VAL A 88 0.18 -3.01 -3.05
CA VAL A 88 0.36 -2.16 -4.22
C VAL A 88 1.67 -1.39 -4.03
N PHE A 89 2.63 -1.63 -4.91
CA PHE A 89 3.94 -0.98 -4.89
C PHE A 89 3.91 0.42 -5.50
N GLN A 90 4.87 1.25 -5.12
CA GLN A 90 5.01 2.64 -5.53
C GLN A 90 5.04 2.83 -7.05
N GLU A 91 5.72 1.96 -7.79
CA GLU A 91 5.84 2.06 -9.25
C GLU A 91 5.13 0.91 -9.97
N PRO A 92 3.96 1.15 -10.59
CA PRO A 92 3.25 0.11 -11.34
C PRO A 92 4.04 -0.39 -12.56
N ARG A 93 5.00 0.41 -13.06
CA ARG A 93 5.85 -0.01 -14.21
C ARG A 93 6.78 -1.15 -13.86
N THR A 94 7.30 -1.18 -12.64
CA THR A 94 8.20 -2.24 -12.15
C THR A 94 7.42 -3.45 -11.65
N ALA A 95 6.19 -3.24 -11.15
CA ALA A 95 5.32 -4.31 -10.68
C ALA A 95 4.70 -5.17 -11.81
N LEU A 96 4.54 -4.59 -13.02
CA LEU A 96 3.91 -5.29 -14.14
C LEU A 96 4.96 -5.90 -15.09
N ASN A 97 4.80 -7.19 -15.37
CA ASN A 97 5.62 -7.89 -16.35
C ASN A 97 5.29 -7.41 -17.77
N PRO A 98 6.22 -6.77 -18.53
CA PRO A 98 5.92 -6.14 -19.81
C PRO A 98 5.59 -7.12 -20.94
N ILE A 99 5.99 -8.39 -20.81
CA ILE A 99 5.79 -9.43 -21.83
C ILE A 99 4.57 -10.32 -21.55
N ARG A 100 3.80 -10.04 -20.48
CA ARG A 100 2.55 -10.74 -20.18
C ARG A 100 1.37 -9.80 -20.31
N THR A 101 0.23 -10.31 -20.79
CA THR A 101 -1.01 -9.54 -20.81
C THR A 101 -1.49 -9.27 -19.38
N VAL A 102 -2.16 -8.14 -19.17
CA VAL A 102 -2.60 -7.74 -17.81
C VAL A 102 -3.60 -8.73 -17.23
N GLY A 103 -4.47 -9.32 -18.03
CA GLY A 103 -5.40 -10.35 -17.55
C GLY A 103 -4.69 -11.62 -17.06
N ARG A 104 -3.57 -12.02 -17.67
CA ARG A 104 -2.76 -13.14 -17.17
C ARG A 104 -2.14 -12.83 -15.82
N GLN A 105 -1.72 -11.59 -15.61
CA GLN A 105 -1.10 -11.15 -14.36
C GLN A 105 -2.13 -11.09 -13.24
N ILE A 106 -3.32 -10.52 -13.47
CA ILE A 106 -4.42 -10.53 -12.50
C ILE A 106 -4.84 -11.96 -12.16
N ALA A 107 -4.97 -12.83 -13.19
CA ALA A 107 -5.38 -14.22 -13.00
C ALA A 107 -4.34 -15.10 -12.27
N GLU A 108 -3.08 -14.68 -12.23
CA GLU A 108 -2.00 -15.50 -11.65
C GLU A 108 -2.18 -15.71 -10.16
N SER A 109 -2.50 -14.66 -9.39
CA SER A 109 -2.78 -14.75 -7.97
C SER A 109 -3.93 -15.72 -7.67
N VAL A 110 -5.05 -15.60 -8.40
CA VAL A 110 -6.21 -16.49 -8.27
C VAL A 110 -5.84 -17.96 -8.56
N ARG A 111 -4.98 -18.19 -9.54
CA ARG A 111 -4.53 -19.55 -9.88
C ARG A 111 -3.62 -20.16 -8.81
N ILE A 112 -2.78 -19.34 -8.19
CA ILE A 112 -1.83 -19.77 -7.18
C ILE A 112 -2.57 -20.09 -5.88
N HIS A 113 -3.37 -19.18 -5.39
CA HIS A 113 -3.99 -19.25 -4.06
C HIS A 113 -5.30 -20.04 -4.06
N GLU A 114 -6.19 -19.80 -5.01
CA GLU A 114 -7.49 -20.49 -5.09
C GLU A 114 -7.44 -21.79 -5.90
N ARG A 115 -6.29 -22.13 -6.50
CA ARG A 115 -6.13 -23.30 -7.40
C ARG A 115 -7.15 -23.35 -8.54
N ALA A 116 -7.62 -22.18 -8.95
CA ALA A 116 -8.65 -22.05 -9.98
C ALA A 116 -8.17 -22.56 -11.36
N SER A 117 -9.09 -23.06 -12.17
CA SER A 117 -8.79 -23.41 -13.56
C SER A 117 -8.35 -22.17 -14.36
N LYS A 118 -7.64 -22.37 -15.46
CA LYS A 118 -7.22 -21.26 -16.36
C LYS A 118 -8.43 -20.44 -16.84
N LYS A 119 -9.56 -21.10 -17.10
CA LYS A 119 -10.79 -20.48 -17.58
C LYS A 119 -11.42 -19.61 -16.49
N ASP A 120 -11.54 -20.15 -15.26
CA ASP A 120 -12.17 -19.44 -14.16
C ASP A 120 -11.32 -18.26 -13.69
N ALA A 121 -9.98 -18.43 -13.60
CA ALA A 121 -9.07 -17.34 -13.29
C ALA A 121 -9.08 -16.22 -14.36
N ALA A 122 -9.21 -16.57 -15.65
CA ALA A 122 -9.36 -15.58 -16.71
C ALA A 122 -10.70 -14.81 -16.61
N ALA A 123 -11.80 -15.51 -16.27
CA ALA A 123 -13.07 -14.85 -16.00
C ALA A 123 -13.00 -13.92 -14.80
N ARG A 124 -12.34 -14.35 -13.70
CA ARG A 124 -12.09 -13.54 -12.52
C ARG A 124 -11.28 -12.29 -12.86
N ALA A 125 -10.25 -12.39 -13.72
CA ALA A 125 -9.47 -11.24 -14.13
C ALA A 125 -10.30 -10.15 -14.81
N VAL A 126 -11.32 -10.52 -15.61
CA VAL A 126 -12.27 -9.56 -16.19
C VAL A 126 -13.12 -8.89 -15.11
N VAL A 127 -13.58 -9.65 -14.13
CA VAL A 127 -14.34 -9.11 -12.98
C VAL A 127 -13.51 -8.13 -12.18
N GLU A 128 -12.28 -8.48 -11.85
CA GLU A 128 -11.38 -7.60 -11.09
C GLU A 128 -10.98 -6.36 -11.90
N ALA A 129 -10.79 -6.48 -13.22
CA ALA A 129 -10.59 -5.34 -14.10
C ALA A 129 -11.79 -4.37 -14.10
N ALA A 130 -13.01 -4.90 -14.05
CA ALA A 130 -14.22 -4.09 -13.91
C ALA A 130 -14.30 -3.40 -12.52
N ARG A 131 -13.96 -4.12 -11.46
CA ARG A 131 -13.94 -3.59 -10.08
C ARG A 131 -13.07 -2.36 -9.91
N VAL A 132 -11.93 -2.36 -10.58
CA VAL A 132 -11.01 -1.21 -10.55
C VAL A 132 -11.32 -0.16 -11.62
N ALA A 133 -12.53 -0.18 -12.17
CA ALA A 133 -13.01 0.75 -13.18
C ALA A 133 -12.09 0.88 -14.42
N LEU A 134 -11.52 -0.23 -14.89
CA LEU A 134 -10.81 -0.25 -16.18
C LEU A 134 -11.85 -0.20 -17.33
N PRO A 135 -11.62 0.61 -18.38
CA PRO A 135 -12.54 0.71 -19.50
C PRO A 135 -12.52 -0.60 -20.31
N ASP A 136 -13.70 -1.05 -20.77
CA ASP A 136 -13.86 -2.28 -21.54
C ASP A 136 -13.04 -3.45 -20.95
N PRO A 137 -13.42 -3.96 -19.76
CA PRO A 137 -12.64 -4.96 -19.03
C PRO A 137 -12.30 -6.21 -19.83
N ALA A 138 -13.25 -6.68 -20.65
CA ALA A 138 -13.06 -7.86 -21.49
C ALA A 138 -11.96 -7.67 -22.55
N ARG A 139 -11.79 -6.46 -23.06
CA ARG A 139 -10.78 -6.12 -24.06
C ARG A 139 -9.45 -5.76 -23.40
N ILE A 140 -9.46 -5.01 -22.28
CA ILE A 140 -8.25 -4.52 -21.66
C ILE A 140 -7.40 -5.65 -21.06
N VAL A 141 -8.01 -6.74 -20.58
CA VAL A 141 -7.28 -7.91 -20.05
C VAL A 141 -6.40 -8.61 -21.10
N SER A 142 -6.66 -8.39 -22.40
CA SER A 142 -5.82 -8.91 -23.48
C SER A 142 -4.63 -8.02 -23.83
N ARG A 143 -4.57 -6.78 -23.29
CA ARG A 143 -3.50 -5.83 -23.58
C ARG A 143 -2.25 -6.11 -22.74
N TYR A 144 -1.13 -5.57 -23.22
CA TYR A 144 0.14 -5.54 -22.50
C TYR A 144 0.31 -4.23 -21.73
N PRO A 145 1.13 -4.19 -20.66
CA PRO A 145 1.33 -2.99 -19.83
C PRO A 145 1.74 -1.74 -20.62
N HIS A 146 2.57 -1.89 -21.64
CA HIS A 146 3.01 -0.77 -22.50
C HIS A 146 1.89 -0.13 -23.32
N GLN A 147 0.75 -0.80 -23.49
CA GLN A 147 -0.43 -0.32 -24.21
C GLN A 147 -1.41 0.44 -23.31
N LEU A 148 -1.08 0.64 -22.03
CA LEU A 148 -1.92 1.26 -21.02
C LEU A 148 -1.37 2.62 -20.60
N SER A 149 -2.27 3.55 -20.21
CA SER A 149 -1.90 4.79 -19.53
C SER A 149 -1.32 4.52 -18.13
N GLY A 150 -0.70 5.52 -17.50
CA GLY A 150 -0.20 5.43 -16.11
C GLY A 150 -1.28 5.02 -15.14
N GLY A 151 -2.42 5.71 -15.13
CA GLY A 151 -3.56 5.40 -14.28
C GLY A 151 -4.17 4.01 -14.55
N GLN A 152 -4.21 3.57 -15.82
CA GLN A 152 -4.66 2.21 -16.13
C GLN A 152 -3.71 1.14 -15.60
N ARG A 153 -2.39 1.36 -15.67
CA ARG A 153 -1.41 0.45 -15.06
C ARG A 153 -1.56 0.38 -13.54
N GLN A 154 -1.81 1.53 -12.92
CA GLN A 154 -2.08 1.58 -11.48
C GLN A 154 -3.33 0.79 -11.10
N ARG A 155 -4.41 0.95 -11.84
CA ARG A 155 -5.64 0.17 -11.64
C ARG A 155 -5.40 -1.34 -11.83
N VAL A 156 -4.55 -1.75 -12.79
CA VAL A 156 -4.14 -3.15 -12.96
C VAL A 156 -3.36 -3.65 -11.74
N ALA A 157 -2.40 -2.88 -11.22
CA ALA A 157 -1.65 -3.25 -10.02
C ALA A 157 -2.58 -3.42 -8.80
N ILE A 158 -3.56 -2.52 -8.64
CA ILE A 158 -4.60 -2.64 -7.62
C ILE A 158 -5.44 -3.92 -7.84
N ALA A 159 -5.88 -4.19 -9.07
CA ALA A 159 -6.63 -5.41 -9.39
C ALA A 159 -5.85 -6.69 -9.05
N MET A 160 -4.55 -6.71 -9.32
CA MET A 160 -3.67 -7.84 -8.96
C MET A 160 -3.58 -8.03 -7.44
N ALA A 161 -3.40 -6.94 -6.69
CA ALA A 161 -3.31 -6.98 -5.24
C ALA A 161 -4.62 -7.45 -4.57
N LEU A 162 -5.77 -7.17 -5.20
CA LEU A 162 -7.11 -7.46 -4.68
C LEU A 162 -7.74 -8.75 -5.24
N ALA A 163 -7.08 -9.46 -6.17
CA ALA A 163 -7.65 -10.57 -6.91
C ALA A 163 -8.14 -11.73 -6.01
N CYS A 164 -7.45 -11.98 -4.89
CA CYS A 164 -7.80 -12.99 -3.89
C CYS A 164 -8.59 -12.44 -2.70
N ARG A 165 -9.08 -11.20 -2.76
CA ARG A 165 -9.83 -10.57 -1.67
C ARG A 165 -9.08 -10.55 -0.34
N PRO A 166 -7.88 -9.98 -0.25
CA PRO A 166 -7.08 -9.96 0.96
C PRO A 166 -7.82 -9.22 2.09
N ARG A 167 -7.46 -9.50 3.32
CA ARG A 167 -8.02 -8.84 4.51
C ARG A 167 -7.25 -7.58 4.91
N LEU A 168 -6.00 -7.46 4.47
CA LEU A 168 -5.17 -6.28 4.61
C LEU A 168 -4.63 -5.88 3.24
N LEU A 169 -4.78 -4.61 2.90
CA LEU A 169 -4.09 -4.00 1.76
C LEU A 169 -2.99 -3.07 2.29
N ILE A 170 -1.78 -3.27 1.81
CA ILE A 170 -0.68 -2.31 1.98
C ILE A 170 -0.56 -1.54 0.66
N ALA A 171 -0.69 -0.23 0.70
CA ALA A 171 -0.55 0.64 -0.47
C ALA A 171 0.65 1.56 -0.27
N ASP A 172 1.78 1.23 -0.89
CA ASP A 172 3.02 1.98 -0.76
C ASP A 172 3.10 3.04 -1.86
N GLU A 173 2.86 4.30 -1.49
CA GLU A 173 2.84 5.48 -2.36
C GLU A 173 2.09 5.26 -3.70
N PRO A 174 0.86 4.75 -3.70
CA PRO A 174 0.21 4.24 -4.91
C PRO A 174 -0.15 5.33 -5.92
N THR A 175 0.09 6.61 -5.61
CA THR A 175 -0.33 7.75 -6.44
C THR A 175 0.79 8.71 -6.80
N THR A 176 2.01 8.49 -6.32
CA THR A 176 3.15 9.46 -6.42
C THR A 176 3.55 9.82 -7.85
N ALA A 177 3.37 8.93 -8.82
CA ALA A 177 3.75 9.17 -10.22
C ALA A 177 2.56 9.56 -11.13
N LEU A 178 1.43 9.98 -10.53
CA LEU A 178 0.19 10.31 -11.24
C LEU A 178 -0.10 11.80 -11.17
N ASP A 179 -0.80 12.31 -12.20
CA ASP A 179 -1.35 13.66 -12.14
C ASP A 179 -2.47 13.77 -11.09
N VAL A 180 -2.76 14.99 -10.65
CA VAL A 180 -3.68 15.28 -9.53
C VAL A 180 -5.09 14.71 -9.76
N THR A 181 -5.57 14.74 -11.01
CA THR A 181 -6.90 14.21 -11.34
C THR A 181 -6.94 12.70 -11.20
N ILE A 182 -5.99 12.00 -11.79
CA ILE A 182 -5.87 10.53 -11.71
C ILE A 182 -5.58 10.10 -10.26
N GLN A 183 -4.75 10.86 -9.54
CA GLN A 183 -4.51 10.61 -8.11
C GLN A 183 -5.82 10.63 -7.31
N SER A 184 -6.67 11.64 -7.53
CA SER A 184 -7.98 11.73 -6.86
C SER A 184 -8.85 10.51 -7.16
N GLU A 185 -8.95 10.12 -8.43
CA GLU A 185 -9.72 8.95 -8.85
C GLU A 185 -9.21 7.64 -8.22
N ILE A 186 -7.88 7.45 -8.12
CA ILE A 186 -7.29 6.26 -7.49
C ILE A 186 -7.56 6.23 -5.98
N LEU A 187 -7.49 7.38 -5.30
CA LEU A 187 -7.80 7.46 -3.87
C LEU A 187 -9.28 7.13 -3.59
N GLU A 188 -10.20 7.66 -4.40
CA GLU A 188 -11.63 7.34 -4.30
C GLU A 188 -11.90 5.86 -4.57
N LEU A 189 -11.24 5.29 -5.58
CA LEU A 189 -11.31 3.86 -5.89
C LEU A 189 -10.83 3.02 -4.71
N LEU A 190 -9.65 3.29 -4.16
CA LEU A 190 -9.10 2.56 -3.02
C LEU A 190 -10.01 2.69 -1.79
N HIS A 191 -10.55 3.90 -1.53
CA HIS A 191 -11.47 4.13 -0.43
C HIS A 191 -12.74 3.26 -0.55
N SER A 192 -13.36 3.23 -1.74
CA SER A 192 -14.56 2.41 -1.97
C SER A 192 -14.27 0.91 -1.85
N LEU A 193 -13.18 0.43 -2.47
CA LEU A 193 -12.80 -0.99 -2.44
C LEU A 193 -12.49 -1.48 -1.01
N VAL A 194 -11.75 -0.68 -0.23
CA VAL A 194 -11.44 -1.00 1.18
C VAL A 194 -12.73 -1.06 2.01
N LYS A 195 -13.65 -0.11 1.81
CA LYS A 195 -14.93 -0.08 2.51
C LYS A 195 -15.84 -1.23 2.10
N ASP A 196 -15.97 -1.50 0.80
CA ASP A 196 -16.91 -2.48 0.26
C ASP A 196 -16.50 -3.92 0.61
N ASP A 197 -15.19 -4.20 0.65
CA ASP A 197 -14.66 -5.50 1.04
C ASP A 197 -14.46 -5.64 2.56
N GLY A 198 -14.61 -4.55 3.34
CA GLY A 198 -14.39 -4.56 4.80
C GLY A 198 -12.95 -4.88 5.19
N MET A 199 -11.97 -4.60 4.30
CA MET A 199 -10.57 -4.90 4.56
C MET A 199 -9.89 -3.78 5.37
N SER A 200 -8.80 -4.13 6.05
CA SER A 200 -7.91 -3.15 6.67
C SER A 200 -6.98 -2.53 5.62
N LEU A 201 -6.50 -1.31 5.87
CA LEU A 201 -5.58 -0.60 4.99
C LEU A 201 -4.38 -0.06 5.77
N VAL A 202 -3.18 -0.30 5.25
CA VAL A 202 -1.98 0.49 5.56
C VAL A 202 -1.65 1.32 4.32
N PHE A 203 -1.81 2.63 4.43
CA PHE A 203 -1.54 3.56 3.34
C PHE A 203 -0.25 4.34 3.62
N ILE A 204 0.75 4.18 2.78
CA ILE A 204 2.04 4.83 2.91
C ILE A 204 2.10 6.03 1.98
N THR A 205 2.47 7.18 2.52
CA THR A 205 2.65 8.42 1.74
C THR A 205 3.61 9.37 2.48
N HIS A 206 4.12 10.36 1.76
CA HIS A 206 4.80 11.52 2.34
C HIS A 206 3.90 12.77 2.36
N ASP A 207 2.67 12.69 1.84
CA ASP A 207 1.73 13.81 1.73
C ASP A 207 0.57 13.65 2.73
N LEU A 208 0.52 14.57 3.70
CA LEU A 208 -0.51 14.58 4.74
C LEU A 208 -1.91 14.93 4.18
N ALA A 209 -1.99 15.73 3.10
CA ALA A 209 -3.26 16.02 2.44
C ALA A 209 -3.84 14.78 1.75
N VAL A 210 -2.99 13.98 1.11
CA VAL A 210 -3.37 12.68 0.53
C VAL A 210 -3.84 11.72 1.62
N LEU A 211 -3.09 11.64 2.73
CA LEU A 211 -3.42 10.77 3.85
C LEU A 211 -4.80 11.07 4.43
N SER A 212 -5.14 12.34 4.58
CA SER A 212 -6.40 12.79 5.16
C SER A 212 -7.65 12.31 4.39
N ARG A 213 -7.50 11.96 3.13
CA ARG A 213 -8.59 11.49 2.27
C ARG A 213 -8.88 9.99 2.42
N ILE A 214 -7.94 9.21 2.94
CA ILE A 214 -8.05 7.74 2.92
C ILE A 214 -7.90 7.10 4.30
N ALA A 215 -7.07 7.66 5.18
CA ALA A 215 -6.79 7.12 6.51
C ALA A 215 -7.58 7.86 7.60
N THR A 216 -7.85 7.16 8.71
CA THR A 216 -8.49 7.74 9.90
C THR A 216 -7.49 7.95 11.04
N HIS A 217 -6.38 7.23 11.01
CA HIS A 217 -5.30 7.27 12.00
C HIS A 217 -3.96 7.35 11.27
N GLY A 218 -2.99 8.04 11.81
CA GLY A 218 -1.69 8.24 11.19
C GLY A 218 -0.54 8.02 12.16
N ILE A 219 0.50 7.37 11.66
CA ILE A 219 1.78 7.17 12.33
C ILE A 219 2.84 7.92 11.55
N VAL A 220 3.52 8.83 12.22
CA VAL A 220 4.58 9.64 11.63
C VAL A 220 5.92 9.00 11.95
N LEU A 221 6.68 8.66 10.90
CA LEU A 221 8.02 8.13 11.01
C LEU A 221 9.07 9.19 10.66
N GLU A 222 10.07 9.31 11.52
CA GLU A 222 11.29 10.08 11.28
C GLU A 222 12.51 9.24 11.64
N HIS A 223 13.47 9.13 10.71
CA HIS A 223 14.71 8.37 10.93
C HIS A 223 14.49 6.96 11.51
N GLY A 224 13.46 6.28 11.03
CA GLY A 224 13.12 4.92 11.46
C GLY A 224 12.34 4.81 12.77
N ARG A 225 12.01 5.91 13.42
CA ARG A 225 11.28 5.94 14.69
C ARG A 225 9.89 6.52 14.54
N VAL A 226 8.94 6.01 15.30
CA VAL A 226 7.63 6.63 15.43
C VAL A 226 7.77 7.88 16.30
N VAL A 227 7.47 9.05 15.73
CA VAL A 227 7.55 10.34 16.43
C VAL A 227 6.18 10.90 16.79
N GLU A 228 5.13 10.42 16.11
CA GLU A 228 3.75 10.75 16.45
C GLU A 228 2.82 9.62 16.02
N ASP A 229 1.80 9.32 16.85
CA ASP A 229 0.78 8.31 16.63
C ASP A 229 -0.56 8.91 17.06
N ALA A 230 -1.41 9.31 16.11
CA ALA A 230 -2.61 10.08 16.41
C ALA A 230 -3.70 9.93 15.32
N PRO A 231 -4.97 10.22 15.64
CA PRO A 231 -6.01 10.41 14.63
C PRO A 231 -5.58 11.47 13.59
N VAL A 232 -5.87 11.23 12.32
CA VAL A 232 -5.49 12.15 11.22
C VAL A 232 -6.04 13.56 11.45
N ALA A 233 -7.23 13.69 12.02
CA ALA A 233 -7.79 14.99 12.38
C ALA A 233 -6.88 15.78 13.35
N GLN A 234 -6.24 15.11 14.31
CA GLN A 234 -5.28 15.71 15.22
C GLN A 234 -3.99 16.10 14.52
N LEU A 235 -3.43 15.21 13.66
CA LEU A 235 -2.22 15.52 12.87
C LEU A 235 -2.40 16.79 12.01
N LEU A 236 -3.63 17.04 11.55
CA LEU A 236 -3.96 18.22 10.73
C LEU A 236 -4.22 19.49 11.53
N THR A 237 -4.65 19.41 12.79
CA THR A 237 -5.10 20.59 13.56
C THR A 237 -4.22 20.93 14.75
N ALA A 238 -3.58 19.92 15.33
CA ALA A 238 -2.76 20.07 16.54
C ALA A 238 -1.61 19.03 16.53
N PRO A 239 -0.69 19.11 15.54
CA PRO A 239 0.47 18.21 15.48
C PRO A 239 1.32 18.34 16.74
N ALA A 240 1.81 17.22 17.25
CA ALA A 240 2.64 17.20 18.47
C ALA A 240 4.14 17.18 18.14
N SER A 241 4.53 16.74 16.93
CA SER A 241 5.93 16.68 16.52
C SER A 241 6.27 17.78 15.50
N VAL A 242 7.51 18.27 15.55
CA VAL A 242 8.03 19.26 14.58
C VAL A 242 8.01 18.70 13.16
N VAL A 243 8.18 17.38 13.01
CA VAL A 243 8.10 16.69 11.71
C VAL A 243 6.69 16.79 11.14
N THR A 244 5.68 16.51 11.95
CA THR A 244 4.27 16.62 11.52
C THR A 244 3.91 18.07 11.16
N GLU A 245 4.40 19.05 11.93
CA GLU A 245 4.26 20.46 11.58
C GLU A 245 4.90 20.80 10.22
N GLY A 246 6.06 20.21 9.91
CA GLY A 246 6.73 20.33 8.61
C GLY A 246 5.86 19.79 7.50
N LEU A 247 5.43 18.53 7.63
CA LEU A 247 4.55 17.88 6.66
C LEU A 247 3.23 18.63 6.44
N LEU A 248 2.66 19.20 7.49
CA LEU A 248 1.44 20.02 7.40
C LEU A 248 1.69 21.32 6.63
N ARG A 249 2.82 21.99 6.86
CA ARG A 249 3.21 23.21 6.09
C ARG A 249 3.38 22.89 4.62
N ASP A 250 4.03 21.79 4.27
CA ASP A 250 4.23 21.38 2.89
C ASP A 250 2.90 21.03 2.20
N ALA A 251 2.03 20.30 2.89
CA ALA A 251 0.68 19.99 2.40
C ALA A 251 -0.14 21.24 2.15
N THR A 252 -0.03 22.26 3.01
CA THR A 252 -0.75 23.54 2.85
C THR A 252 -0.15 24.43 1.76
N ALA A 253 1.15 24.36 1.52
CA ALA A 253 1.84 25.10 0.46
C ALA A 253 1.50 24.56 -0.94
N THR A 254 1.24 23.27 -1.08
CA THR A 254 0.82 22.62 -2.34
C THR A 254 -0.66 22.80 -2.67
N LEU A 255 -1.49 23.20 -1.71
CA LEU A 255 -2.87 23.60 -1.96
C LEU A 255 -2.88 24.96 -2.66
N TRP A 256 -2.91 24.95 -4.01
CA TRP A 256 -3.11 26.16 -4.80
C TRP A 256 -4.41 26.85 -4.37
N ARG A 257 -4.31 28.08 -3.81
CA ARG A 257 -5.45 28.93 -3.52
C ARG A 257 -5.72 29.79 -4.74
N PRO A 258 -6.80 29.58 -5.52
CA PRO A 258 -7.17 30.53 -6.55
C PRO A 258 -7.60 31.84 -5.87
N GLY A 259 -6.90 32.95 -6.18
CA GLY A 259 -7.39 34.30 -5.90
C GLY A 259 -6.85 34.98 -4.64
N VAL A 260 -5.55 35.06 -4.47
CA VAL A 260 -4.93 36.21 -3.77
C VAL A 260 -3.95 36.83 -4.76
N ASP A 261 -4.46 37.72 -5.60
CA ASP A 261 -3.66 38.62 -6.40
C ASP A 261 -2.77 39.46 -5.47
N ARG A 262 -1.48 39.57 -5.84
CA ARG A 262 -0.55 40.58 -5.32
C ARG A 262 -0.78 41.88 -6.03
#